data_7dcc4bb1c7df0dc04dd642ba0c2d71f2
#
_entry.id   7dcc4bb1c7df0dc04dd642ba0c2d71f2
#
_cell.length_a   1.000
_cell.length_b   1.000
_cell.length_c   1.000
_cell.angle_alpha   90.00
_cell.angle_beta   90.00
_cell.angle_gamma   90.00
#
_symmetry.space_group_name_H-M   'P 1'
#
loop_
_entity.id
_entity.type
_entity.pdbx_description
1 polymer ?
#
loop_
_entity_poly.entity_id
_entity_poly.type
_entity_poly.pdbx_seq_one_letter_code
_entity_poly.pdbx_strand_id
1 'polypeptide(L)'
;MLFRSLTELSYLTVTGRELRIGAMTRHAQLLDSAEAARHFAILHDAEQVIADPVVRNWGTVGGSLCQADPSEDLSAAFAALKATMVIAHSDGTRTVPARDFHTGPYETVVAPGEILTEIRVPIRPGGGSAYEKVGRRAGDWPVGAVGSALWLEDGLDGAGRAGGTIADAGIGLTAVGAPHFSAAEAEEFLRGAPATEESFARAGELAAASCRPVSDQRGPADYKRHLACELTVRSLRRARQRAGQQSAG
;
A
#
# COMPACT_ATOMS: atom_id res chain seq x y z
N MET A 1 -20.64 11.37 18.28
CA MET A 1 -20.26 12.45 17.32
C MET A 1 -20.06 11.80 15.96
N LEU A 2 -20.77 12.24 14.93
CA LEU A 2 -20.59 11.70 13.57
C LEU A 2 -19.44 12.46 12.92
N PHE A 3 -18.24 11.89 12.87
CA PHE A 3 -17.05 12.49 12.24
C PHE A 3 -17.25 12.82 10.74
N ARG A 4 -18.29 12.29 10.10
CA ARG A 4 -18.65 12.56 8.70
C ARG A 4 -18.96 14.02 8.39
N SER A 5 -19.21 14.85 9.38
CA SER A 5 -19.42 16.28 9.22
C SER A 5 -18.13 17.11 9.17
N LEU A 6 -16.96 16.48 9.38
CA LEU A 6 -15.65 17.12 9.26
C LEU A 6 -15.24 17.15 7.78
N THR A 7 -15.93 17.97 7.00
CA THR A 7 -15.70 18.06 5.54
C THR A 7 -14.31 18.59 5.20
N GLU A 8 -13.71 19.36 6.10
CA GLU A 8 -12.34 19.85 6.01
C GLU A 8 -11.28 18.74 6.01
N LEU A 9 -11.62 17.53 6.46
CA LEU A 9 -10.74 16.35 6.41
C LEU A 9 -11.03 15.45 5.19
N SER A 10 -11.90 15.87 4.26
CA SER A 10 -12.23 15.14 3.03
C SER A 10 -11.65 15.87 1.82
N TYR A 11 -10.44 15.51 1.43
CA TYR A 11 -9.73 16.10 0.29
C TYR A 11 -8.68 15.15 -0.28
N LEU A 12 -8.34 15.41 -1.55
CA LEU A 12 -7.22 14.81 -2.27
C LEU A 12 -6.50 15.96 -2.98
N THR A 13 -5.27 16.24 -2.60
CA THR A 13 -4.50 17.35 -3.19
C THR A 13 -3.04 16.96 -3.37
N VAL A 14 -2.45 17.41 -4.47
CA VAL A 14 -0.99 17.37 -4.65
C VAL A 14 -0.41 18.70 -4.16
N THR A 15 0.50 18.63 -3.21
CA THR A 15 1.18 19.80 -2.66
C THR A 15 2.69 19.53 -2.68
N GLY A 16 3.41 20.28 -3.52
CA GLY A 16 4.82 20.03 -3.73
C GLY A 16 5.07 18.64 -4.35
N ARG A 17 5.78 17.79 -3.63
CA ARG A 17 6.07 16.41 -4.03
C ARG A 17 5.33 15.38 -3.19
N GLU A 18 4.14 15.69 -2.73
CA GLU A 18 3.31 14.80 -1.93
C GLU A 18 1.86 14.79 -2.43
N LEU A 19 1.26 13.62 -2.51
CA LEU A 19 -0.19 13.48 -2.52
C LEU A 19 -0.66 13.48 -1.06
N ARG A 20 -1.56 14.40 -0.72
CA ARG A 20 -2.18 14.51 0.59
C ARG A 20 -3.62 14.06 0.52
N ILE A 21 -3.97 13.12 1.39
CA ILE A 21 -5.29 12.49 1.47
C ILE A 21 -5.85 12.78 2.85
N GLY A 22 -6.92 13.56 2.93
CA GLY A 22 -7.61 13.78 4.18
C GLY A 22 -8.23 12.49 4.72
N ALA A 23 -8.18 12.28 6.02
CA ALA A 23 -8.62 11.01 6.64
C ALA A 23 -10.11 10.70 6.41
N MET A 24 -10.95 11.72 6.15
CA MET A 24 -12.39 11.55 5.86
C MET A 24 -12.69 11.37 4.38
N THR A 25 -11.67 11.34 3.51
CA THR A 25 -11.82 10.98 2.09
C THR A 25 -12.45 9.60 1.96
N ARG A 26 -13.50 9.47 1.15
CA ARG A 26 -14.18 8.19 0.92
C ARG A 26 -13.33 7.29 0.05
N HIS A 27 -13.46 5.97 0.22
CA HIS A 27 -12.88 5.00 -0.70
C HIS A 27 -13.31 5.26 -2.15
N ALA A 28 -14.59 5.58 -2.40
CA ALA A 28 -15.07 5.94 -3.73
C ALA A 28 -14.35 7.18 -4.31
N GLN A 29 -14.11 8.20 -3.49
CA GLN A 29 -13.38 9.41 -3.94
C GLN A 29 -11.91 9.11 -4.29
N LEU A 30 -11.26 8.23 -3.52
CA LEU A 30 -9.88 7.81 -3.80
C LEU A 30 -9.83 6.96 -5.08
N LEU A 31 -10.78 6.03 -5.25
CA LEU A 31 -10.92 5.21 -6.46
C LEU A 31 -11.09 6.06 -7.72
N ASP A 32 -11.96 7.07 -7.67
CA ASP A 32 -12.29 7.92 -8.81
C ASP A 32 -11.27 9.05 -9.06
N SER A 33 -10.26 9.18 -8.19
CA SER A 33 -9.26 10.24 -8.29
C SER A 33 -8.26 9.96 -9.41
N ALA A 34 -8.37 10.70 -10.50
CA ALA A 34 -7.40 10.68 -11.59
C ALA A 34 -5.99 11.09 -11.12
N GLU A 35 -5.90 12.02 -10.16
CA GLU A 35 -4.63 12.48 -9.59
C GLU A 35 -3.94 11.36 -8.77
N ALA A 36 -4.68 10.65 -7.92
CA ALA A 36 -4.15 9.50 -7.18
C ALA A 36 -3.73 8.38 -8.14
N ALA A 37 -4.55 8.05 -9.14
CA ALA A 37 -4.25 7.00 -10.13
C ALA A 37 -3.03 7.35 -10.98
N ARG A 38 -2.84 8.62 -11.35
CA ARG A 38 -1.70 9.10 -12.13
C ARG A 38 -0.37 8.88 -11.42
N HIS A 39 -0.30 9.15 -10.12
CA HIS A 39 0.93 9.04 -9.35
C HIS A 39 1.10 7.67 -8.68
N PHE A 40 0.01 7.02 -8.29
CA PHE A 40 0.01 5.82 -7.46
C PHE A 40 -1.03 4.81 -7.93
N ALA A 41 -0.74 4.09 -9.01
CA ALA A 41 -1.64 3.08 -9.56
C ALA A 41 -2.05 2.00 -8.53
N ILE A 42 -1.20 1.72 -7.54
CA ILE A 42 -1.48 0.82 -6.42
C ILE A 42 -2.74 1.21 -5.63
N LEU A 43 -2.99 2.52 -5.45
CA LEU A 43 -4.17 3.00 -4.72
C LEU A 43 -5.45 2.70 -5.48
N HIS A 44 -5.44 2.93 -6.80
CA HIS A 44 -6.56 2.58 -7.67
C HIS A 44 -6.79 1.07 -7.70
N ASP A 45 -5.73 0.27 -7.88
CA ASP A 45 -5.82 -1.20 -7.87
C ASP A 45 -6.41 -1.73 -6.55
N ALA A 46 -5.96 -1.21 -5.40
CA ALA A 46 -6.46 -1.62 -4.09
C ALA A 46 -7.93 -1.25 -3.91
N GLU A 47 -8.29 -0.01 -4.22
CA GLU A 47 -9.68 0.46 -4.08
C GLU A 47 -10.67 -0.28 -4.97
N GLN A 48 -10.27 -0.73 -6.16
CA GLN A 48 -11.13 -1.54 -7.03
C GLN A 48 -11.57 -2.85 -6.40
N VAL A 49 -10.77 -3.43 -5.53
CA VAL A 49 -11.00 -4.74 -4.90
C VAL A 49 -11.45 -4.66 -3.44
N ILE A 50 -11.58 -3.45 -2.88
CA ILE A 50 -12.11 -3.21 -1.55
C ILE A 50 -13.63 -3.23 -1.59
N ALA A 51 -14.24 -4.20 -0.88
CA ALA A 51 -15.66 -4.28 -0.58
C ALA A 51 -16.58 -4.06 -1.83
N ASP A 52 -17.74 -3.48 -1.60
CA ASP A 52 -18.73 -3.12 -2.61
C ASP A 52 -18.91 -1.60 -2.74
N PRO A 53 -19.64 -1.10 -3.75
CA PRO A 53 -19.85 0.33 -3.94
C PRO A 53 -20.54 1.00 -2.75
N VAL A 54 -21.43 0.31 -2.02
CA VAL A 54 -22.12 0.88 -0.86
C VAL A 54 -21.10 1.15 0.24
N VAL A 55 -20.26 0.17 0.55
CA VAL A 55 -19.20 0.31 1.57
C VAL A 55 -18.22 1.42 1.16
N ARG A 56 -17.75 1.46 -0.10
CA ARG A 56 -16.82 2.49 -0.57
C ARG A 56 -17.42 3.91 -0.51
N ASN A 57 -18.72 4.07 -0.70
CA ASN A 57 -19.40 5.36 -0.58
C ASN A 57 -19.57 5.82 0.88
N TRP A 58 -19.47 4.91 1.86
CA TRP A 58 -19.64 5.22 3.27
C TRP A 58 -18.34 5.18 4.06
N GLY A 59 -17.46 4.23 3.77
CA GLY A 59 -16.14 4.07 4.38
C GLY A 59 -15.21 5.22 4.03
N THR A 60 -14.25 5.49 4.91
CA THR A 60 -13.23 6.51 4.72
C THR A 60 -11.84 5.91 4.84
N VAL A 61 -10.86 6.49 4.15
CA VAL A 61 -9.47 6.04 4.19
C VAL A 61 -8.93 5.99 5.61
N GLY A 62 -9.10 7.06 6.37
CA GLY A 62 -8.66 7.10 7.76
C GLY A 62 -9.43 6.14 8.67
N GLY A 63 -10.72 5.92 8.40
CA GLY A 63 -11.53 4.94 9.14
C GLY A 63 -11.04 3.52 8.95
N SER A 64 -10.70 3.14 7.73
CA SER A 64 -10.13 1.84 7.38
C SER A 64 -8.79 1.62 8.09
N LEU A 65 -7.87 2.58 7.98
CA LEU A 65 -6.56 2.52 8.63
C LEU A 65 -6.67 2.44 10.17
N CYS A 66 -7.56 3.25 10.77
CA CYS A 66 -7.75 3.24 12.23
C CYS A 66 -8.49 2.01 12.75
N GLN A 67 -9.23 1.29 11.91
CA GLN A 67 -9.80 -0.02 12.25
C GLN A 67 -8.72 -1.05 12.52
N ALA A 68 -7.58 -0.93 11.83
CA ALA A 68 -6.39 -1.77 11.99
C ALA A 68 -6.68 -3.27 11.86
N ASP A 69 -7.60 -3.67 10.95
CA ASP A 69 -7.84 -5.08 10.64
C ASP A 69 -6.59 -5.68 9.99
N PRO A 70 -6.08 -6.84 10.44
CA PRO A 70 -4.90 -7.49 9.85
C PRO A 70 -5.05 -7.87 8.36
N SER A 71 -6.27 -7.77 7.83
CA SER A 71 -6.59 -8.04 6.42
C SER A 71 -6.96 -6.76 5.64
N GLU A 72 -6.69 -5.58 6.20
CA GLU A 72 -7.01 -4.30 5.57
C GLU A 72 -6.10 -4.02 4.37
N ASP A 73 -6.67 -3.67 3.22
CA ASP A 73 -5.95 -3.56 1.95
C ASP A 73 -5.07 -2.30 1.87
N LEU A 74 -5.58 -1.13 2.32
CA LEU A 74 -4.87 0.15 2.20
C LEU A 74 -3.64 0.24 3.11
N SER A 75 -3.63 -0.46 4.25
CA SER A 75 -2.46 -0.51 5.13
C SER A 75 -1.25 -1.07 4.40
N ALA A 76 -1.43 -2.14 3.62
CA ALA A 76 -0.37 -2.70 2.78
C ALA A 76 0.02 -1.74 1.64
N ALA A 77 -0.96 -1.09 0.99
CA ALA A 77 -0.67 -0.13 -0.07
C ALA A 77 0.14 1.08 0.44
N PHE A 78 -0.26 1.67 1.56
CA PHE A 78 0.46 2.81 2.15
C PHE A 78 1.82 2.41 2.74
N ALA A 79 1.96 1.20 3.30
CA ALA A 79 3.25 0.67 3.73
C ALA A 79 4.22 0.52 2.54
N ALA A 80 3.76 0.00 1.40
CA ALA A 80 4.55 -0.10 0.16
C ALA A 80 4.95 1.28 -0.38
N LEU A 81 4.06 2.26 -0.31
CA LEU A 81 4.32 3.63 -0.77
C LEU A 81 5.17 4.45 0.22
N LYS A 82 5.53 3.88 1.38
CA LYS A 82 6.27 4.58 2.45
C LYS A 82 5.57 5.88 2.88
N ALA A 83 4.24 5.81 2.99
CA ALA A 83 3.41 6.93 3.38
C ALA A 83 3.65 7.34 4.84
N THR A 84 3.22 8.55 5.18
CA THR A 84 3.28 9.13 6.52
C THR A 84 1.88 9.48 6.99
N MET A 85 1.52 9.08 8.19
CA MET A 85 0.27 9.40 8.87
C MET A 85 0.42 10.67 9.69
N VAL A 86 -0.52 11.61 9.59
CA VAL A 86 -0.56 12.84 10.37
C VAL A 86 -1.65 12.70 11.43
N ILE A 87 -1.24 12.75 12.68
CA ILE A 87 -2.10 12.62 13.85
C ILE A 87 -2.17 13.96 14.56
N ALA A 88 -3.38 14.44 14.80
CA ALA A 88 -3.64 15.71 15.51
C ALA A 88 -4.11 15.47 16.93
N HIS A 89 -3.70 16.36 17.82
CA HIS A 89 -4.13 16.52 19.21
C HIS A 89 -4.40 18.00 19.50
N SER A 90 -5.00 18.33 20.65
CA SER A 90 -5.22 19.72 21.06
C SER A 90 -3.93 20.58 21.07
N ASP A 91 -2.78 19.96 21.35
CA ASP A 91 -1.50 20.64 21.52
C ASP A 91 -0.67 20.71 20.22
N GLY A 92 -1.19 20.16 19.12
CA GLY A 92 -0.50 20.17 17.83
C GLY A 92 -0.66 18.90 17.01
N THR A 93 0.29 18.68 16.11
CA THR A 93 0.30 17.51 15.22
C THR A 93 1.61 16.76 15.31
N ARG A 94 1.55 15.44 15.14
CA ARG A 94 2.72 14.57 14.97
C ARG A 94 2.58 13.70 13.73
N THR A 95 3.69 13.19 13.24
CA THR A 95 3.72 12.30 12.07
C THR A 95 4.28 10.94 12.45
N VAL A 96 3.76 9.88 11.83
CA VAL A 96 4.20 8.51 12.02
C VAL A 96 4.29 7.83 10.66
N PRO A 97 5.38 7.10 10.32
CA PRO A 97 5.42 6.28 9.13
C PRO A 97 4.25 5.28 9.10
N ALA A 98 3.69 5.01 7.93
CA ALA A 98 2.57 4.05 7.78
C ALA A 98 2.89 2.68 8.40
N ARG A 99 4.16 2.25 8.33
CA ARG A 99 4.64 0.98 8.88
C ARG A 99 4.61 0.92 10.40
N ASP A 100 4.72 2.05 11.06
CA ASP A 100 4.73 2.17 12.52
C ASP A 100 3.36 2.56 13.09
N PHE A 101 2.35 2.73 12.21
CA PHE A 101 1.02 3.18 12.60
C PHE A 101 0.21 2.10 13.33
N HIS A 102 0.36 0.83 12.92
CA HIS A 102 -0.33 -0.30 13.54
C HIS A 102 0.57 -0.99 14.56
N THR A 103 0.08 -1.16 15.78
CA THR A 103 0.81 -1.78 16.90
C THR A 103 0.40 -3.23 17.13
N GLY A 104 -0.74 -3.64 16.61
CA GLY A 104 -1.29 -4.98 16.69
C GLY A 104 -2.62 -5.10 15.95
N PRO A 105 -3.24 -6.29 15.95
CA PRO A 105 -4.57 -6.47 15.39
C PRO A 105 -5.59 -5.55 16.09
N TYR A 106 -6.24 -4.69 15.29
CA TYR A 106 -7.21 -3.69 15.78
C TYR A 106 -6.61 -2.65 16.74
N GLU A 107 -5.29 -2.43 16.65
CA GLU A 107 -4.57 -1.48 17.49
C GLU A 107 -3.70 -0.54 16.65
N THR A 108 -3.72 0.74 16.99
CA THR A 108 -2.90 1.78 16.36
C THR A 108 -2.17 2.62 17.41
N VAL A 109 -1.21 3.42 16.95
CA VAL A 109 -0.50 4.42 17.79
C VAL A 109 -1.34 5.65 18.13
N VAL A 110 -2.59 5.73 17.67
CA VAL A 110 -3.50 6.86 17.96
C VAL A 110 -3.95 6.76 19.42
N ALA A 111 -3.49 7.70 20.24
CA ALA A 111 -3.78 7.74 21.67
C ALA A 111 -5.16 8.38 21.96
N PRO A 112 -5.70 8.22 23.18
CA PRO A 112 -6.89 8.95 23.60
C PRO A 112 -6.72 10.48 23.44
N GLY A 113 -7.69 11.12 22.78
CA GLY A 113 -7.64 12.55 22.46
C GLY A 113 -6.93 12.90 21.16
N GLU A 114 -6.36 11.92 20.48
CA GLU A 114 -5.77 12.08 19.15
C GLU A 114 -6.72 11.64 18.02
N ILE A 115 -6.50 12.16 16.83
CA ILE A 115 -7.22 11.78 15.61
C ILE A 115 -6.28 11.74 14.42
N LEU A 116 -6.38 10.71 13.58
CA LEU A 116 -5.75 10.68 12.26
C LEU A 116 -6.45 11.71 11.36
N THR A 117 -5.70 12.65 10.82
CA THR A 117 -6.25 13.74 10.00
C THR A 117 -5.85 13.67 8.54
N GLU A 118 -4.67 13.16 8.22
CA GLU A 118 -4.13 13.17 6.85
C GLU A 118 -3.18 11.98 6.63
N ILE A 119 -3.14 11.49 5.41
CA ILE A 119 -2.12 10.57 4.91
C ILE A 119 -1.31 11.31 3.83
N ARG A 120 0.02 11.30 3.94
CA ARG A 120 0.96 11.89 2.99
C ARG A 120 1.72 10.81 2.25
N VAL A 121 1.67 10.86 0.93
CA VAL A 121 2.35 9.90 0.07
C VAL A 121 3.39 10.62 -0.77
N PRO A 122 4.69 10.32 -0.63
CA PRO A 122 5.74 11.02 -1.36
C PRO A 122 5.70 10.67 -2.85
N ILE A 123 5.64 11.68 -3.72
CA ILE A 123 5.74 11.54 -5.17
C ILE A 123 7.23 11.53 -5.55
N ARG A 124 7.69 10.40 -6.09
CA ARG A 124 9.08 10.19 -6.51
C ARG A 124 9.13 9.90 -8.01
N PRO A 125 10.12 10.46 -8.75
CA PRO A 125 10.32 10.14 -10.16
C PRO A 125 10.74 8.69 -10.35
N GLY A 126 10.53 8.15 -11.55
CA GLY A 126 10.92 6.77 -11.90
C GLY A 126 10.16 5.69 -11.15
N GLY A 127 9.04 6.05 -10.50
CA GLY A 127 8.26 5.13 -9.69
C GLY A 127 7.19 4.39 -10.50
N GLY A 128 6.92 3.15 -10.10
CA GLY A 128 5.76 2.39 -10.54
C GLY A 128 5.23 1.56 -9.38
N SER A 129 3.92 1.33 -9.34
CA SER A 129 3.30 0.61 -8.23
C SER A 129 2.11 -0.23 -8.69
N ALA A 130 1.82 -1.31 -7.94
CA ALA A 130 0.71 -2.22 -8.24
C ALA A 130 0.20 -2.91 -6.98
N TYR A 131 -1.05 -3.36 -7.00
CA TYR A 131 -1.68 -4.18 -5.97
C TYR A 131 -2.23 -5.47 -6.56
N GLU A 132 -2.00 -6.59 -5.88
CA GLU A 132 -2.49 -7.92 -6.24
C GLU A 132 -3.20 -8.54 -5.04
N LYS A 133 -4.41 -9.06 -5.26
CA LYS A 133 -5.24 -9.63 -4.21
C LYS A 133 -5.86 -10.96 -4.64
N VAL A 134 -5.85 -11.92 -3.74
CA VAL A 134 -6.64 -13.14 -3.84
C VAL A 134 -7.70 -13.12 -2.74
N GLY A 135 -8.97 -13.10 -3.15
CA GLY A 135 -10.14 -13.25 -2.30
C GLY A 135 -10.95 -14.47 -2.73
N ARG A 136 -11.87 -14.95 -1.90
CA ARG A 136 -12.78 -16.06 -2.27
C ARG A 136 -13.86 -15.63 -3.25
N ARG A 137 -14.21 -14.36 -3.24
CA ARG A 137 -15.20 -13.73 -4.15
C ARG A 137 -14.86 -12.25 -4.29
N ALA A 138 -15.44 -11.59 -5.30
CA ALA A 138 -15.29 -10.14 -5.48
C ALA A 138 -15.79 -9.38 -4.24
N GLY A 139 -15.03 -8.36 -3.81
CA GLY A 139 -15.34 -7.53 -2.66
C GLY A 139 -15.15 -8.18 -1.28
N ASP A 140 -14.63 -9.43 -1.22
CA ASP A 140 -14.34 -10.09 0.06
C ASP A 140 -13.00 -9.62 0.64
N TRP A 141 -12.81 -9.86 1.91
CA TRP A 141 -11.51 -9.74 2.57
C TRP A 141 -10.47 -10.64 1.91
N PRO A 142 -9.21 -10.25 1.81
CA PRO A 142 -8.18 -11.06 1.18
C PRO A 142 -7.93 -12.37 1.93
N VAL A 143 -7.63 -13.41 1.17
CA VAL A 143 -6.89 -14.60 1.64
C VAL A 143 -5.42 -14.26 1.80
N GLY A 144 -4.92 -13.42 0.89
CA GLY A 144 -3.63 -12.76 0.89
C GLY A 144 -3.61 -11.68 -0.17
N ALA A 145 -2.95 -10.57 0.11
CA ALA A 145 -2.74 -9.52 -0.87
C ALA A 145 -1.39 -8.83 -0.67
N VAL A 146 -0.85 -8.28 -1.76
CA VAL A 146 0.47 -7.63 -1.79
C VAL A 146 0.39 -6.37 -2.64
N GLY A 147 0.86 -5.26 -2.08
CA GLY A 147 1.17 -4.04 -2.79
C GLY A 147 2.67 -3.90 -2.98
N SER A 148 3.11 -3.48 -4.17
CA SER A 148 4.52 -3.18 -4.42
C SER A 148 4.69 -1.83 -5.08
N ALA A 149 5.74 -1.12 -4.68
CA ALA A 149 6.24 0.08 -5.33
C ALA A 149 7.73 -0.09 -5.65
N LEU A 150 8.13 0.30 -6.84
CA LEU A 150 9.53 0.31 -7.29
C LEU A 150 9.90 1.71 -7.75
N TRP A 151 11.11 2.13 -7.43
CA TRP A 151 11.74 3.33 -7.97
C TRP A 151 13.04 2.93 -8.65
N LEU A 152 13.18 3.27 -9.92
CA LEU A 152 14.34 2.90 -10.75
C LEU A 152 15.30 4.08 -10.88
N GLU A 153 16.61 3.82 -10.84
CA GLU A 153 17.65 4.87 -10.95
C GLU A 153 17.66 5.52 -12.35
N ASP A 154 17.55 4.69 -13.40
CA ASP A 154 17.67 5.12 -14.79
C ASP A 154 16.38 4.82 -15.57
N GLY A 155 15.26 5.32 -15.20
CA GLY A 155 13.92 5.20 -15.82
C GLY A 155 13.72 4.16 -16.95
N LEU A 156 14.66 4.05 -17.87
CA LEU A 156 14.69 3.09 -18.97
C LEU A 156 16.14 2.67 -19.24
N ASP A 157 16.39 1.41 -19.63
CA ASP A 157 17.65 1.00 -20.22
C ASP A 157 17.90 1.76 -21.55
N GLY A 158 19.14 1.77 -22.04
CA GLY A 158 19.49 2.45 -23.30
C GLY A 158 18.75 1.93 -24.55
N ALA A 159 17.86 0.94 -24.39
CA ALA A 159 16.98 0.40 -25.42
C ALA A 159 15.50 0.79 -25.20
N GLY A 160 15.21 1.70 -24.23
CA GLY A 160 13.86 2.14 -23.92
C GLY A 160 13.02 1.12 -23.15
N ARG A 161 13.65 0.15 -22.50
CA ARG A 161 12.97 -0.86 -21.68
C ARG A 161 13.12 -0.52 -20.21
N ALA A 162 12.12 -0.80 -19.41
CA ALA A 162 12.20 -0.75 -17.94
C ALA A 162 13.16 -1.87 -17.45
N GLY A 163 14.45 -1.59 -17.41
CA GLY A 163 15.52 -2.55 -17.13
C GLY A 163 16.62 -1.95 -16.25
N GLY A 164 16.28 -0.95 -15.42
CA GLY A 164 17.23 -0.27 -14.56
C GLY A 164 17.52 -0.98 -13.25
N THR A 165 18.47 -0.43 -12.50
CA THR A 165 18.73 -0.77 -11.11
C THR A 165 17.60 -0.25 -10.23
N ILE A 166 17.18 -1.03 -9.26
CA ILE A 166 16.16 -0.64 -8.29
C ILE A 166 16.80 0.29 -7.26
N ALA A 167 16.50 1.58 -7.33
CA ALA A 167 16.97 2.57 -6.36
C ALA A 167 16.33 2.34 -4.97
N ASP A 168 15.04 2.02 -4.97
CA ASP A 168 14.30 1.72 -3.74
C ASP A 168 13.08 0.85 -4.07
N ALA A 169 12.63 0.08 -3.09
CA ALA A 169 11.44 -0.76 -3.19
C ALA A 169 10.58 -0.63 -1.94
N GLY A 170 9.28 -0.79 -2.10
CA GLY A 170 8.33 -0.95 -1.03
C GLY A 170 7.44 -2.17 -1.30
N ILE A 171 7.28 -3.04 -0.30
CA ILE A 171 6.44 -4.24 -0.37
C ILE A 171 5.53 -4.27 0.84
N GLY A 172 4.24 -4.11 0.59
CA GLY A 172 3.20 -4.20 1.61
C GLY A 172 2.43 -5.50 1.49
N LEU A 173 2.21 -6.20 2.62
CA LEU A 173 1.47 -7.46 2.66
C LEU A 173 0.33 -7.38 3.67
N THR A 174 -0.82 -7.95 3.33
CA THR A 174 -1.97 -8.04 4.24
C THR A 174 -2.58 -9.44 4.24
N ALA A 175 -3.27 -9.81 5.32
CA ALA A 175 -3.91 -11.10 5.59
C ALA A 175 -2.95 -12.30 5.72
N VAL A 176 -1.64 -12.08 5.69
CA VAL A 176 -0.61 -13.13 5.73
C VAL A 176 0.28 -13.07 6.99
N GLY A 177 -0.08 -12.22 7.95
CA GLY A 177 0.66 -12.08 9.21
C GLY A 177 2.05 -11.48 9.03
N ALA A 178 2.19 -10.51 8.12
CA ALA A 178 3.42 -9.76 7.94
C ALA A 178 3.57 -8.69 9.04
N PRO A 179 4.74 -8.58 9.68
CA PRO A 179 4.99 -7.51 10.63
C PRO A 179 4.89 -6.14 9.95
N HIS A 180 4.24 -5.17 10.60
CA HIS A 180 4.11 -3.81 10.09
C HIS A 180 3.55 -3.72 8.66
N PHE A 181 2.76 -4.71 8.23
CA PHE A 181 2.30 -4.83 6.84
C PHE A 181 3.43 -4.75 5.79
N SER A 182 4.66 -5.17 6.09
CA SER A 182 5.79 -4.97 5.17
C SER A 182 6.74 -6.15 5.13
N ALA A 183 7.54 -6.25 4.06
CA ALA A 183 8.59 -7.23 3.87
C ALA A 183 9.97 -6.55 3.81
N ALA A 184 10.45 -6.06 4.94
CA ALA A 184 11.67 -5.24 5.02
C ALA A 184 12.92 -5.94 4.43
N GLU A 185 13.10 -7.23 4.67
CA GLU A 185 14.24 -8.00 4.12
C GLU A 185 14.18 -8.10 2.60
N ALA A 186 12.98 -8.27 2.03
CA ALA A 186 12.80 -8.31 0.58
C ALA A 186 13.08 -6.95 -0.07
N GLU A 187 12.67 -5.86 0.58
CA GLU A 187 12.95 -4.51 0.12
C GLU A 187 14.44 -4.18 0.15
N GLU A 188 15.12 -4.56 1.23
CA GLU A 188 16.58 -4.37 1.35
C GLU A 188 17.33 -5.16 0.30
N PHE A 189 16.94 -6.41 0.04
CA PHE A 189 17.51 -7.21 -1.04
C PHE A 189 17.32 -6.56 -2.42
N LEU A 190 16.16 -5.96 -2.68
CA LEU A 190 15.88 -5.33 -3.97
C LEU A 190 16.67 -4.03 -4.19
N ARG A 191 17.07 -3.34 -3.14
CA ARG A 191 17.81 -2.07 -3.27
C ARG A 191 19.18 -2.33 -3.91
N GLY A 192 19.44 -1.68 -5.02
CA GLY A 192 20.65 -1.88 -5.83
C GLY A 192 20.63 -3.12 -6.72
N ALA A 193 19.60 -3.97 -6.65
CA ALA A 193 19.47 -5.12 -7.51
C ALA A 193 18.89 -4.74 -8.89
N PRO A 194 19.17 -5.52 -9.93
CA PRO A 194 18.53 -5.33 -11.24
C PRO A 194 17.06 -5.69 -11.16
N ALA A 195 16.21 -4.94 -11.87
CA ALA A 195 14.77 -5.17 -11.92
C ALA A 195 14.42 -6.35 -12.84
N THR A 196 14.79 -7.57 -12.46
CA THR A 196 14.64 -8.83 -13.24
C THR A 196 13.68 -9.80 -12.58
N GLU A 197 13.21 -10.78 -13.35
CA GLU A 197 12.36 -11.86 -12.84
C GLU A 197 13.06 -12.67 -11.73
N GLU A 198 14.37 -12.85 -11.82
CA GLU A 198 15.17 -13.54 -10.79
C GLU A 198 15.18 -12.76 -9.47
N SER A 199 15.42 -11.44 -9.53
CA SER A 199 15.35 -10.56 -8.36
C SER A 199 13.95 -10.57 -7.74
N PHE A 200 12.90 -10.58 -8.56
CA PHE A 200 11.52 -10.60 -8.07
C PHE A 200 11.16 -11.95 -7.44
N ALA A 201 11.61 -13.07 -8.02
CA ALA A 201 11.41 -14.39 -7.43
C ALA A 201 12.07 -14.48 -6.04
N ARG A 202 13.32 -14.01 -5.92
CA ARG A 202 14.02 -14.00 -4.64
C ARG A 202 13.35 -13.08 -3.61
N ALA A 203 12.89 -11.90 -4.02
CA ALA A 203 12.12 -11.01 -3.15
C ALA A 203 10.80 -11.65 -2.67
N GLY A 204 10.13 -12.42 -3.54
CA GLY A 204 8.93 -13.19 -3.19
C GLY A 204 9.21 -14.23 -2.10
N GLU A 205 10.31 -14.98 -2.20
CA GLU A 205 10.73 -15.94 -1.17
C GLU A 205 10.99 -15.25 0.17
N LEU A 206 11.72 -14.12 0.18
CA LEU A 206 12.00 -13.34 1.38
C LEU A 206 10.71 -12.76 2.01
N ALA A 207 9.79 -12.26 1.19
CA ALA A 207 8.50 -11.77 1.65
C ALA A 207 7.68 -12.89 2.31
N ALA A 208 7.63 -14.07 1.69
CA ALA A 208 6.96 -15.24 2.26
C ALA A 208 7.61 -15.72 3.57
N ALA A 209 8.94 -15.65 3.67
CA ALA A 209 9.68 -16.03 4.88
C ALA A 209 9.40 -15.10 6.07
N SER A 210 9.13 -13.81 5.82
CA SER A 210 8.77 -12.83 6.86
C SER A 210 7.35 -13.01 7.40
N CYS A 211 6.47 -13.71 6.68
CA CYS A 211 5.07 -13.88 7.03
C CYS A 211 4.86 -14.95 8.12
N ARG A 212 3.83 -14.73 8.96
CA ARG A 212 3.38 -15.66 10.02
C ARG A 212 1.87 -15.90 9.89
N PRO A 213 1.39 -16.43 8.75
CA PRO A 213 -0.04 -16.64 8.54
C PRO A 213 -0.58 -17.73 9.47
N VAL A 214 -1.85 -17.55 9.86
CA VAL A 214 -2.61 -18.54 10.61
C VAL A 214 -3.62 -19.21 9.70
N SER A 215 -3.81 -20.52 9.83
CA SER A 215 -4.88 -21.26 9.15
C SER A 215 -6.24 -20.84 9.70
N ASP A 216 -7.15 -20.47 8.85
CA ASP A 216 -8.52 -20.06 9.16
C ASP A 216 -9.51 -20.53 8.09
N GLN A 217 -10.77 -20.09 8.19
CA GLN A 217 -11.81 -20.40 7.20
C GLN A 217 -11.55 -19.85 5.79
N ARG A 218 -10.56 -18.96 5.60
CA ARG A 218 -10.15 -18.43 4.30
C ARG A 218 -9.12 -19.30 3.62
N GLY A 219 -8.31 -20.03 4.38
CA GLY A 219 -7.34 -20.97 3.83
C GLY A 219 -6.26 -21.39 4.83
N PRO A 220 -5.50 -22.44 4.50
CA PRO A 220 -4.40 -22.92 5.32
C PRO A 220 -3.20 -21.96 5.28
N ALA A 221 -2.41 -21.96 6.35
CA ALA A 221 -1.24 -21.09 6.50
C ALA A 221 -0.23 -21.24 5.36
N ASP A 222 0.01 -22.46 4.90
CA ASP A 222 0.96 -22.72 3.81
C ASP A 222 0.48 -22.11 2.47
N TYR A 223 -0.82 -22.16 2.20
CA TYR A 223 -1.39 -21.50 1.03
C TYR A 223 -1.25 -19.98 1.11
N LYS A 224 -1.50 -19.39 2.27
CA LYS A 224 -1.31 -17.94 2.48
C LYS A 224 0.17 -17.53 2.30
N ARG A 225 1.10 -18.36 2.77
CA ARG A 225 2.54 -18.12 2.57
C ARG A 225 2.94 -18.24 1.10
N HIS A 226 2.38 -19.23 0.39
CA HIS A 226 2.54 -19.33 -1.06
C HIS A 226 2.01 -18.11 -1.79
N LEU A 227 0.82 -17.61 -1.42
CA LEU A 227 0.26 -16.38 -1.96
C LEU A 227 1.17 -15.17 -1.70
N ALA A 228 1.75 -15.03 -0.52
CA ALA A 228 2.68 -13.94 -0.23
C ALA A 228 3.87 -13.94 -1.21
N CYS A 229 4.42 -15.11 -1.55
CA CYS A 229 5.47 -15.25 -2.55
C CYS A 229 4.99 -14.84 -3.94
N GLU A 230 3.97 -15.52 -4.46
CA GLU A 230 3.49 -15.34 -5.83
C GLU A 230 2.96 -13.93 -6.11
N LEU A 231 2.19 -13.36 -5.17
CA LEU A 231 1.64 -12.01 -5.33
C LEU A 231 2.73 -10.94 -5.25
N THR A 232 3.79 -11.17 -4.47
CA THR A 232 4.96 -10.27 -4.47
C THR A 232 5.61 -10.23 -5.84
N VAL A 233 5.87 -11.38 -6.46
CA VAL A 233 6.44 -11.44 -7.82
C VAL A 233 5.54 -10.73 -8.84
N ARG A 234 4.23 -10.99 -8.79
CA ARG A 234 3.26 -10.38 -9.72
C ARG A 234 3.16 -8.87 -9.55
N SER A 235 3.04 -8.39 -8.32
CA SER A 235 2.94 -6.96 -8.04
C SER A 235 4.23 -6.21 -8.41
N LEU A 236 5.42 -6.77 -8.16
CA LEU A 236 6.70 -6.21 -8.58
C LEU A 236 6.84 -6.14 -10.11
N ARG A 237 6.43 -7.19 -10.81
CA ARG A 237 6.40 -7.22 -12.28
C ARG A 237 5.51 -6.11 -12.85
N ARG A 238 4.30 -5.95 -12.32
CA ARG A 238 3.38 -4.86 -12.73
C ARG A 238 3.91 -3.49 -12.35
N ALA A 239 4.51 -3.34 -11.17
CA ALA A 239 5.12 -2.09 -10.74
C ALA A 239 6.25 -1.68 -11.70
N ARG A 240 7.13 -2.62 -12.10
CA ARG A 240 8.18 -2.37 -13.08
C ARG A 240 7.64 -1.90 -14.43
N GLN A 241 6.60 -2.56 -14.96
CA GLN A 241 5.97 -2.18 -16.23
C GLN A 241 5.44 -0.74 -16.19
N ARG A 242 4.85 -0.34 -15.07
CA ARG A 242 4.28 1.01 -14.88
C ARG A 242 5.36 2.09 -14.66
N ALA A 243 6.48 1.75 -14.02
CA ALA A 243 7.61 2.66 -13.88
C ALA A 243 8.14 3.12 -15.26
N GLY A 244 8.19 2.21 -16.24
CA GLY A 244 8.59 2.54 -17.61
C GLY A 244 7.59 3.45 -18.36
N GLN A 245 6.32 3.42 -18.00
CA GLN A 245 5.28 4.24 -18.67
C GLN A 245 5.24 5.68 -18.15
N GLN A 246 5.55 5.92 -16.87
CA GLN A 246 5.56 7.27 -16.28
C GLN A 246 6.75 8.11 -16.74
N SER A 247 7.81 7.50 -17.25
CA SER A 247 8.99 8.19 -17.77
C SER A 247 8.83 8.66 -19.23
N ALA A 248 7.78 8.22 -19.92
CA ALA A 248 7.54 8.48 -21.34
C ALA A 248 6.50 9.58 -21.62
N GLY A 249 5.94 10.23 -20.61
CA GLY A 249 4.97 11.33 -20.68
C GLY A 249 5.45 12.55 -19.93
#